data_af3dc32ba9d62588ce39851c9747bbb6
#
_entry.id   af3dc32ba9d62588ce39851c9747bbb6
#
_cell.length_a   1.000
_cell.length_b   1.000
_cell.length_c   1.000
_cell.angle_alpha   90.00
_cell.angle_beta   90.00
_cell.angle_gamma   90.00
#
_symmetry.space_group_name_H-M   'P 1'
#
loop_
_entity.id
_entity.type
_entity.pdbx_description
1 polymer ?
#
loop_
_entity_poly.entity_id
_entity_poly.type
_entity_poly.pdbx_seq_one_letter_code
_entity_poly.pdbx_strand_id
1 'polypeptide(L)'
;PAVDALVTLGLALMAQPDPMYPEHTLVSQAVEAAKKESRSRALAPLINACLRRFARERTSLLERVQHDPQARYNHPEWWVRQLQADHPQAWPQILQQAQQRPPLVLRVNLRRTGLDDWLQRCTQAGLLVRPLGGAAVWLPQPVPVQQIPGFAQGECSVQDLAAQMAAPLLLDALG
;
A
#
# COMPACT_ATOMS: atom_id res chain seq x y z
N PRO A 1 22.27 2.96 -9.84
CA PRO A 1 20.96 2.30 -10.02
C PRO A 1 20.84 0.99 -9.25
N ALA A 2 21.62 -0.09 -9.56
CA ALA A 2 21.45 -1.38 -8.85
C ALA A 2 21.84 -1.31 -7.36
N VAL A 3 22.94 -0.63 -7.05
CA VAL A 3 23.43 -0.44 -5.67
C VAL A 3 22.42 0.39 -4.85
N ASP A 4 21.92 1.49 -5.42
CA ASP A 4 20.92 2.31 -4.75
C ASP A 4 19.64 1.50 -4.48
N ALA A 5 19.18 0.72 -5.44
CA ALA A 5 18.01 -0.14 -5.29
C ALA A 5 18.20 -1.17 -4.17
N LEU A 6 19.37 -1.82 -4.09
CA LEU A 6 19.67 -2.80 -3.04
C LEU A 6 19.76 -2.15 -1.66
N VAL A 7 20.40 -0.99 -1.55
CA VAL A 7 20.48 -0.26 -0.28
C VAL A 7 19.11 0.25 0.14
N THR A 8 18.36 0.90 -0.78
CA THR A 8 17.03 1.43 -0.49
C THR A 8 16.06 0.34 -0.07
N LEU A 9 16.04 -0.80 -0.78
CA LEU A 9 15.21 -1.95 -0.41
C LEU A 9 15.60 -2.51 0.96
N GLY A 10 16.91 -2.69 1.21
CA GLY A 10 17.41 -3.15 2.50
C GLY A 10 16.99 -2.22 3.64
N LEU A 11 17.19 -0.90 3.47
CA LEU A 11 16.78 0.11 4.45
C LEU A 11 15.26 0.13 4.68
N ALA A 12 14.47 0.06 3.61
CA ALA A 12 13.00 0.04 3.70
C ALA A 12 12.48 -1.17 4.50
N LEU A 13 13.04 -2.36 4.25
CA LEU A 13 12.68 -3.56 4.99
C LEU A 13 13.15 -3.52 6.46
N MET A 14 14.34 -2.98 6.72
CA MET A 14 14.87 -2.84 8.07
C MET A 14 14.20 -1.72 8.87
N ALA A 15 13.64 -0.71 8.22
CA ALA A 15 12.98 0.43 8.88
C ALA A 15 11.58 0.10 9.41
N GLN A 16 10.98 -1.01 9.00
CA GLN A 16 9.63 -1.39 9.45
C GLN A 16 9.60 -1.66 10.96
N PRO A 17 8.52 -1.27 11.67
CA PRO A 17 8.39 -1.51 13.11
C PRO A 17 8.50 -2.99 13.49
N ASP A 18 7.93 -3.86 12.65
CA ASP A 18 7.98 -5.32 12.77
C ASP A 18 8.58 -5.93 11.49
N PRO A 19 9.92 -6.05 11.41
CA PRO A 19 10.57 -6.55 10.21
C PRO A 19 10.25 -8.03 9.99
N MET A 20 9.78 -8.36 8.77
CA MET A 20 9.46 -9.74 8.37
C MET A 20 10.70 -10.67 8.43
N TYR A 21 11.89 -10.12 8.29
CA TYR A 21 13.15 -10.87 8.26
C TYR A 21 14.15 -10.30 9.27
N PRO A 22 14.98 -11.17 9.90
CA PRO A 22 16.08 -10.72 10.75
C PRO A 22 17.06 -9.81 9.98
N GLU A 23 17.61 -8.81 10.68
CA GLU A 23 18.52 -7.82 10.09
C GLU A 23 19.74 -8.47 9.39
N HIS A 24 20.35 -9.48 10.03
CA HIS A 24 21.48 -10.19 9.44
C HIS A 24 21.15 -10.89 8.12
N THR A 25 19.93 -11.39 7.99
CA THR A 25 19.43 -12.02 6.76
C THR A 25 19.28 -10.98 5.66
N LEU A 26 18.67 -9.82 5.94
CA LEU A 26 18.52 -8.73 4.98
C LEU A 26 19.88 -8.23 4.47
N VAL A 27 20.85 -8.01 5.39
CA VAL A 27 22.20 -7.60 5.02
C VAL A 27 22.88 -8.66 4.16
N SER A 28 22.83 -9.93 4.57
CA SER A 28 23.45 -11.03 3.82
C SER A 28 22.88 -11.17 2.42
N GLN A 29 21.55 -11.16 2.28
CA GLN A 29 20.89 -11.29 0.98
C GLN A 29 21.19 -10.11 0.05
N ALA A 30 21.22 -8.88 0.56
CA ALA A 30 21.58 -7.71 -0.22
C ALA A 30 23.03 -7.79 -0.74
N VAL A 31 23.96 -8.23 0.10
CA VAL A 31 25.37 -8.43 -0.25
C VAL A 31 25.54 -9.55 -1.30
N GLU A 32 24.86 -10.68 -1.11
CA GLU A 32 24.91 -11.79 -2.06
C GLU A 32 24.28 -11.42 -3.42
N ALA A 33 23.18 -10.67 -3.42
CA ALA A 33 22.59 -10.12 -4.64
C ALA A 33 23.58 -9.20 -5.38
N ALA A 34 24.27 -8.32 -4.64
CA ALA A 34 25.28 -7.44 -5.23
C ALA A 34 26.47 -8.20 -5.86
N LYS A 35 26.91 -9.31 -5.23
CA LYS A 35 28.00 -10.14 -5.75
C LYS A 35 27.66 -10.87 -7.05
N LYS A 36 26.37 -11.20 -7.25
CA LYS A 36 25.91 -11.91 -8.45
C LYS A 36 25.95 -11.05 -9.71
N GLU A 37 25.84 -9.74 -9.57
CA GLU A 37 25.84 -8.81 -10.69
C GLU A 37 27.22 -8.14 -10.86
N SER A 38 27.78 -8.17 -12.07
CA SER A 38 29.12 -7.64 -12.37
C SER A 38 29.29 -6.16 -12.02
N ARG A 39 28.23 -5.35 -12.24
CA ARG A 39 28.25 -3.89 -12.00
C ARG A 39 28.20 -3.49 -10.54
N SER A 40 27.64 -4.32 -9.67
CA SER A 40 27.49 -4.03 -8.24
C SER A 40 28.47 -4.82 -7.37
N ARG A 41 29.13 -5.85 -7.92
CA ARG A 41 30.03 -6.74 -7.15
C ARG A 41 31.12 -5.98 -6.39
N ALA A 42 31.78 -5.02 -7.03
CA ALA A 42 32.84 -4.22 -6.40
C ALA A 42 32.32 -3.35 -5.24
N LEU A 43 31.02 -3.05 -5.21
CA LEU A 43 30.36 -2.21 -4.21
C LEU A 43 29.63 -3.02 -3.11
N ALA A 44 29.73 -4.35 -3.13
CA ALA A 44 29.15 -5.20 -2.10
C ALA A 44 29.64 -4.85 -0.68
N PRO A 45 30.94 -4.51 -0.43
CA PRO A 45 31.38 -4.02 0.87
C PRO A 45 30.71 -2.72 1.31
N LEU A 46 30.45 -1.79 0.38
CA LEU A 46 29.75 -0.54 0.67
C LEU A 46 28.31 -0.80 1.10
N ILE A 47 27.59 -1.67 0.37
CA ILE A 47 26.22 -2.08 0.74
C ILE A 47 26.20 -2.67 2.14
N ASN A 48 27.11 -3.60 2.45
CA ASN A 48 27.24 -4.18 3.78
C ASN A 48 27.48 -3.10 4.86
N ALA A 49 28.39 -2.16 4.60
CA ALA A 49 28.71 -1.09 5.54
C ALA A 49 27.50 -0.17 5.80
N CYS A 50 26.78 0.24 4.75
CA CYS A 50 25.59 1.08 4.85
C CYS A 50 24.49 0.41 5.67
N LEU A 51 24.14 -0.84 5.35
CA LEU A 51 23.07 -1.55 6.04
C LEU A 51 23.45 -1.88 7.51
N ARG A 52 24.68 -2.27 7.78
CA ARG A 52 25.15 -2.47 9.15
C ARG A 52 25.22 -1.18 9.95
N ARG A 53 25.56 -0.05 9.34
CA ARG A 53 25.49 1.26 9.98
C ARG A 53 24.05 1.59 10.36
N PHE A 54 23.11 1.40 9.44
CA PHE A 54 21.70 1.60 9.75
C PHE A 54 21.23 0.72 10.90
N ALA A 55 21.59 -0.56 10.93
CA ALA A 55 21.23 -1.46 12.03
C ALA A 55 21.69 -0.92 13.40
N ARG A 56 22.91 -0.38 13.48
CA ARG A 56 23.46 0.18 14.73
C ARG A 56 22.87 1.53 15.12
N GLU A 57 22.58 2.38 14.15
CA GLU A 57 22.20 3.77 14.37
C GLU A 57 20.71 4.02 14.03
N ARG A 58 19.90 2.94 13.90
CA ARG A 58 18.52 2.98 13.40
C ARG A 58 17.67 4.07 14.05
N THR A 59 17.62 4.09 15.37
CA THR A 59 16.76 5.04 16.11
C THR A 59 17.13 6.47 15.79
N SER A 60 18.40 6.83 15.91
CA SER A 60 18.86 8.21 15.67
C SER A 60 18.71 8.64 14.20
N LEU A 61 18.91 7.71 13.26
CA LEU A 61 18.72 7.99 11.84
C LEU A 61 17.24 8.19 11.51
N LEU A 62 16.34 7.36 12.03
CA LEU A 62 14.91 7.52 11.84
C LEU A 62 14.37 8.80 12.48
N GLU A 63 14.81 9.15 13.68
CA GLU A 63 14.46 10.43 14.33
C GLU A 63 14.86 11.64 13.48
N ARG A 64 16.07 11.62 12.94
CA ARG A 64 16.56 12.72 12.08
C ARG A 64 15.72 12.91 10.81
N VAL A 65 15.33 11.81 10.13
CA VAL A 65 14.55 11.91 8.90
C VAL A 65 13.09 12.27 9.16
N GLN A 66 12.56 12.06 10.35
CA GLN A 66 11.19 12.48 10.69
C GLN A 66 10.98 13.99 10.70
N HIS A 67 12.05 14.78 10.80
CA HIS A 67 11.98 16.25 10.69
C HIS A 67 11.85 16.72 9.24
N ASP A 68 12.13 15.86 8.27
CA ASP A 68 11.92 16.15 6.84
C ASP A 68 10.51 15.70 6.42
N PRO A 69 9.62 16.63 6.03
CA PRO A 69 8.26 16.27 5.61
C PRO A 69 8.23 15.29 4.41
N GLN A 70 9.18 15.40 3.48
CA GLN A 70 9.27 14.50 2.33
C GLN A 70 9.59 13.08 2.78
N ALA A 71 10.55 12.90 3.69
CA ALA A 71 10.90 11.61 4.23
C ALA A 71 9.80 11.03 5.12
N ARG A 72 9.22 11.88 5.99
CA ARG A 72 8.17 11.49 6.93
C ARG A 72 6.91 10.97 6.23
N TYR A 73 6.48 11.66 5.18
CA TYR A 73 5.22 11.36 4.48
C TYR A 73 5.43 10.58 3.18
N ASN A 74 6.68 10.32 2.78
CA ASN A 74 7.02 9.63 1.53
C ASN A 74 6.33 10.23 0.30
N HIS A 75 6.25 11.57 0.25
CA HIS A 75 5.64 12.32 -0.85
C HIS A 75 6.55 13.48 -1.27
N PRO A 76 6.56 13.86 -2.56
CA PRO A 76 7.34 14.99 -3.04
C PRO A 76 6.96 16.28 -2.32
N GLU A 77 7.94 17.16 -2.10
CA GLU A 77 7.73 18.41 -1.36
C GLU A 77 6.62 19.29 -1.96
N TRP A 78 6.55 19.36 -3.29
CA TRP A 78 5.50 20.13 -3.97
C TRP A 78 4.09 19.64 -3.64
N TRP A 79 3.91 18.32 -3.51
CA TRP A 79 2.63 17.71 -3.16
C TRP A 79 2.26 17.99 -1.70
N VAL A 80 3.24 17.88 -0.80
CA VAL A 80 3.04 18.23 0.62
C VAL A 80 2.63 19.69 0.75
N ARG A 81 3.30 20.62 0.05
CA ARG A 81 2.96 22.05 0.06
C ARG A 81 1.57 22.33 -0.51
N GLN A 82 1.20 21.66 -1.61
CA GLN A 82 -0.13 21.81 -2.20
C GLN A 82 -1.22 21.37 -1.22
N LEU A 83 -1.07 20.21 -0.59
CA LEU A 83 -2.02 19.72 0.40
C LEU A 83 -2.10 20.61 1.65
N GLN A 84 -1.00 21.20 2.07
CA GLN A 84 -1.00 22.19 3.16
C GLN A 84 -1.83 23.42 2.83
N ALA A 85 -1.75 23.89 1.58
CA ALA A 85 -2.53 25.04 1.11
C ALA A 85 -4.03 24.69 0.97
N ASP A 86 -4.35 23.54 0.38
CA ASP A 86 -5.72 23.16 0.06
C ASP A 86 -6.48 22.61 1.28
N HIS A 87 -5.76 21.93 2.18
CA HIS A 87 -6.32 21.23 3.35
C HIS A 87 -5.51 21.51 4.63
N PRO A 88 -5.45 22.75 5.12
CA PRO A 88 -4.52 23.19 6.19
C PRO A 88 -4.63 22.36 7.48
N GLN A 89 -5.81 21.84 7.80
CA GLN A 89 -6.03 21.05 9.01
C GLN A 89 -5.92 19.53 8.78
N ALA A 90 -6.24 19.05 7.57
CA ALA A 90 -6.34 17.63 7.26
C ALA A 90 -5.14 17.03 6.54
N TRP A 91 -4.23 17.87 5.99
CA TRP A 91 -3.11 17.41 5.17
C TRP A 91 -2.25 16.30 5.82
N PRO A 92 -1.94 16.32 7.15
CA PRO A 92 -1.13 15.26 7.74
C PRO A 92 -1.86 13.91 7.71
N GLN A 93 -3.17 13.92 7.98
CA GLN A 93 -4.00 12.72 7.96
C GLN A 93 -4.14 12.16 6.54
N ILE A 94 -4.32 13.03 5.54
CA ILE A 94 -4.41 12.63 4.12
C ILE A 94 -3.12 11.90 3.71
N LEU A 95 -1.95 12.47 4.02
CA LEU A 95 -0.66 11.86 3.68
C LEU A 95 -0.40 10.57 4.46
N GLN A 96 -0.80 10.50 5.73
CA GLN A 96 -0.68 9.26 6.51
C GLN A 96 -1.59 8.14 5.98
N GLN A 97 -2.81 8.46 5.59
CA GLN A 97 -3.73 7.48 5.00
C GLN A 97 -3.24 6.99 3.65
N ALA A 98 -2.62 7.87 2.84
CA ALA A 98 -2.04 7.50 1.56
C ALA A 98 -0.88 6.49 1.67
N GLN A 99 -0.25 6.35 2.83
CA GLN A 99 0.79 5.36 3.10
C GLN A 99 0.23 4.01 3.59
N GLN A 100 -1.05 3.96 3.93
CA GLN A 100 -1.67 2.72 4.39
C GLN A 100 -2.07 1.85 3.21
N ARG A 101 -2.10 0.54 3.44
CA ARG A 101 -2.64 -0.38 2.44
C ARG A 101 -4.10 -0.04 2.17
N PRO A 102 -4.48 0.28 0.92
CA PRO A 102 -5.87 0.60 0.62
C PRO A 102 -6.77 -0.61 0.85
N PRO A 103 -8.00 -0.40 1.33
CA PRO A 103 -8.99 -1.46 1.40
C PRO A 103 -9.40 -1.91 0.00
N LEU A 104 -9.96 -3.10 -0.11
CA LEU A 104 -10.53 -3.58 -1.35
C LEU A 104 -12.01 -3.16 -1.42
N VAL A 105 -12.37 -2.39 -2.43
CA VAL A 105 -13.76 -2.03 -2.70
C VAL A 105 -14.25 -2.76 -3.95
N LEU A 106 -15.41 -3.38 -3.84
CA LEU A 106 -16.04 -4.13 -4.91
C LEU A 106 -17.38 -3.48 -5.26
N ARG A 107 -17.77 -3.65 -6.54
CA ARG A 107 -19.12 -3.40 -7.02
C ARG A 107 -19.79 -4.73 -7.31
N VAL A 108 -20.89 -5.00 -6.63
CA VAL A 108 -21.72 -6.18 -6.90
C VAL A 108 -22.56 -5.94 -8.16
N ASN A 109 -22.61 -6.91 -9.05
CA ASN A 109 -23.41 -6.86 -10.26
C ASN A 109 -24.85 -7.30 -9.95
N LEU A 110 -25.70 -6.34 -9.61
CA LEU A 110 -27.10 -6.57 -9.22
C LEU A 110 -27.97 -7.16 -10.36
N ARG A 111 -27.44 -7.23 -11.60
CA ARG A 111 -28.11 -7.96 -12.69
C ARG A 111 -27.86 -9.46 -12.63
N ARG A 112 -26.86 -9.91 -11.88
CA ARG A 112 -26.44 -11.32 -11.79
C ARG A 112 -26.72 -11.95 -10.45
N THR A 113 -26.69 -11.16 -9.38
CA THR A 113 -26.90 -11.67 -8.02
C THR A 113 -27.53 -10.58 -7.14
N GLY A 114 -28.31 -11.00 -6.15
CA GLY A 114 -28.77 -10.11 -5.08
C GLY A 114 -27.63 -9.70 -4.17
N LEU A 115 -27.65 -8.48 -3.62
CA LEU A 115 -26.62 -8.00 -2.69
C LEU A 115 -26.57 -8.87 -1.45
N ASP A 116 -27.70 -9.16 -0.82
CA ASP A 116 -27.77 -9.93 0.42
C ASP A 116 -27.29 -11.37 0.25
N ASP A 117 -27.69 -12.02 -0.85
CA ASP A 117 -27.23 -13.38 -1.20
C ASP A 117 -25.71 -13.40 -1.41
N TRP A 118 -25.17 -12.37 -2.06
CA TRP A 118 -23.74 -12.26 -2.29
C TRP A 118 -22.96 -12.02 -0.98
N LEU A 119 -23.46 -11.14 -0.10
CA LEU A 119 -22.89 -10.89 1.22
C LEU A 119 -22.89 -12.15 2.09
N GLN A 120 -23.98 -12.92 2.06
CA GLN A 120 -24.08 -14.19 2.78
C GLN A 120 -23.03 -15.18 2.31
N ARG A 121 -22.84 -15.33 1.00
CA ARG A 121 -21.79 -16.21 0.44
C ARG A 121 -20.38 -15.76 0.83
N CYS A 122 -20.12 -14.47 0.86
CA CYS A 122 -18.85 -13.94 1.36
C CYS A 122 -18.62 -14.28 2.83
N THR A 123 -19.64 -14.13 3.67
CA THR A 123 -19.58 -14.48 5.10
C THR A 123 -19.34 -15.98 5.27
N GLN A 124 -20.01 -16.85 4.50
CA GLN A 124 -19.80 -18.30 4.52
C GLN A 124 -18.38 -18.70 4.07
N ALA A 125 -17.78 -17.89 3.17
CA ALA A 125 -16.39 -18.05 2.75
C ALA A 125 -15.37 -17.46 3.77
N GLY A 126 -15.83 -16.96 4.92
CA GLY A 126 -14.97 -16.39 5.96
C GLY A 126 -14.47 -14.97 5.65
N LEU A 127 -15.05 -14.30 4.67
CA LEU A 127 -14.67 -12.94 4.30
C LEU A 127 -15.42 -11.91 5.14
N LEU A 128 -14.69 -10.98 5.73
CA LEU A 128 -15.29 -9.81 6.38
C LEU A 128 -15.66 -8.79 5.29
N VAL A 129 -16.95 -8.56 5.11
CA VAL A 129 -17.49 -7.63 4.12
C VAL A 129 -18.45 -6.63 4.77
N ARG A 130 -18.45 -5.39 4.29
CA ARG A 130 -19.34 -4.33 4.77
C ARG A 130 -19.96 -3.60 3.58
N PRO A 131 -21.30 -3.50 3.48
CA PRO A 131 -21.94 -2.68 2.46
C PRO A 131 -21.65 -1.19 2.71
N LEU A 132 -21.43 -0.45 1.62
CA LEU A 132 -21.20 1.01 1.63
C LEU A 132 -22.38 1.79 1.04
N GLY A 133 -23.41 1.10 0.60
CA GLY A 133 -24.60 1.64 -0.08
C GLY A 133 -24.63 1.24 -1.55
N GLY A 134 -25.85 1.16 -2.12
CA GLY A 134 -26.07 0.68 -3.47
C GLY A 134 -25.45 -0.70 -3.71
N ALA A 135 -24.57 -0.80 -4.71
CA ALA A 135 -23.85 -2.04 -5.06
C ALA A 135 -22.43 -2.10 -4.48
N ALA A 136 -22.02 -1.09 -3.72
CA ALA A 136 -20.66 -0.99 -3.21
C ALA A 136 -20.47 -1.81 -1.91
N VAL A 137 -19.39 -2.59 -1.87
CA VAL A 137 -19.01 -3.39 -0.72
C VAL A 137 -17.52 -3.21 -0.44
N TRP A 138 -17.19 -3.05 0.84
CA TRP A 138 -15.85 -2.86 1.35
C TRP A 138 -15.33 -4.13 2.03
N LEU A 139 -14.11 -4.52 1.69
CA LEU A 139 -13.33 -5.55 2.37
C LEU A 139 -12.17 -4.86 3.09
N PRO A 140 -12.18 -4.81 4.44
CA PRO A 140 -11.10 -4.21 5.24
C PRO A 140 -9.75 -4.89 4.99
N GLN A 141 -9.79 -6.21 4.76
CA GLN A 141 -8.62 -7.01 4.46
C GLN A 141 -8.70 -7.47 3.00
N PRO A 142 -7.88 -6.88 2.11
CA PRO A 142 -7.83 -7.30 0.72
C PRO A 142 -7.39 -8.77 0.60
N VAL A 143 -8.12 -9.51 -0.24
CA VAL A 143 -7.84 -10.90 -0.57
C VAL A 143 -7.61 -11.04 -2.07
N PRO A 144 -6.93 -12.10 -2.53
CA PRO A 144 -6.87 -12.44 -3.94
C PRO A 144 -8.28 -12.57 -4.54
N VAL A 145 -8.50 -12.01 -5.72
CA VAL A 145 -9.84 -11.99 -6.36
C VAL A 145 -10.41 -13.39 -6.61
N GLN A 146 -9.54 -14.39 -6.72
CA GLN A 146 -9.93 -15.78 -6.86
C GLN A 146 -10.64 -16.37 -5.62
N GLN A 147 -10.46 -15.74 -4.46
CA GLN A 147 -11.10 -16.12 -3.19
C GLN A 147 -12.45 -15.44 -3.00
N ILE A 148 -12.82 -14.50 -3.88
CA ILE A 148 -14.08 -13.75 -3.79
C ILE A 148 -15.18 -14.53 -4.48
N PRO A 149 -16.28 -14.90 -3.77
CA PRO A 149 -17.39 -15.63 -4.36
C PRO A 149 -17.98 -14.93 -5.58
N GLY A 150 -18.12 -15.65 -6.68
CA GLY A 150 -18.74 -15.16 -7.90
C GLY A 150 -17.89 -14.18 -8.73
N PHE A 151 -16.62 -13.93 -8.36
CA PHE A 151 -15.78 -12.98 -9.11
C PHE A 151 -15.53 -13.46 -10.54
N ALA A 152 -15.15 -14.74 -10.73
CA ALA A 152 -14.91 -15.31 -12.06
C ALA A 152 -16.21 -15.37 -12.93
N GLN A 153 -17.36 -15.40 -12.28
CA GLN A 153 -18.69 -15.39 -12.93
C GLN A 153 -19.17 -13.96 -13.25
N GLY A 154 -18.39 -12.94 -12.87
CA GLY A 154 -18.76 -11.53 -13.11
C GLY A 154 -19.90 -11.04 -12.21
N GLU A 155 -20.09 -11.66 -11.05
CA GLU A 155 -21.07 -11.22 -10.06
C GLU A 155 -20.56 -10.01 -9.23
N CYS A 156 -19.27 -9.73 -9.28
CA CYS A 156 -18.69 -8.51 -8.74
C CYS A 156 -17.46 -8.10 -9.54
N SER A 157 -17.03 -6.86 -9.37
CA SER A 157 -15.82 -6.30 -9.96
C SER A 157 -15.09 -5.41 -8.94
N VAL A 158 -13.77 -5.25 -9.08
CA VAL A 158 -13.01 -4.28 -8.30
C VAL A 158 -13.32 -2.90 -8.86
N GLN A 159 -13.88 -2.03 -8.03
CA GLN A 159 -14.17 -0.65 -8.38
C GLN A 159 -14.23 0.21 -7.12
N ASP A 160 -13.46 1.30 -7.11
CA ASP A 160 -13.48 2.27 -6.02
C ASP A 160 -14.88 2.91 -5.84
N LEU A 161 -15.22 3.28 -4.60
CA LEU A 161 -16.52 3.86 -4.28
C LEU A 161 -16.77 5.15 -5.05
N ALA A 162 -15.77 6.04 -5.16
CA ALA A 162 -15.93 7.30 -5.88
C ALA A 162 -16.22 7.06 -7.36
N ALA A 163 -15.57 6.07 -7.99
CA ALA A 163 -15.84 5.68 -9.36
C ALA A 163 -17.25 5.08 -9.55
N GLN A 164 -17.82 4.44 -8.52
CA GLN A 164 -19.19 3.92 -8.57
C GLN A 164 -20.25 5.03 -8.52
N MET A 165 -19.90 6.19 -7.95
CA MET A 165 -20.82 7.33 -7.84
C MET A 165 -20.96 8.13 -9.15
N ALA A 166 -20.03 7.99 -10.08
CA ALA A 166 -20.01 8.80 -11.30
C ALA A 166 -21.29 8.60 -12.16
N ALA A 167 -21.73 7.36 -12.37
CA ALA A 167 -22.92 7.09 -13.17
C ALA A 167 -24.22 7.55 -12.48
N PRO A 168 -24.48 7.29 -11.19
CA PRO A 168 -25.62 7.88 -10.49
C PRO A 168 -25.67 9.40 -10.57
N LEU A 169 -24.55 10.09 -10.28
CA LEU A 169 -24.49 11.55 -10.34
C LEU A 169 -24.82 12.10 -11.73
N LEU A 170 -24.34 11.43 -12.79
CA LEU A 170 -24.66 11.83 -14.16
C LEU A 170 -26.14 11.62 -14.47
N LEU A 171 -26.71 10.49 -14.06
CA LEU A 171 -28.12 10.18 -14.33
C LEU A 171 -29.06 11.11 -13.56
N ASP A 172 -28.74 11.44 -12.31
CA ASP A 172 -29.50 12.42 -11.51
C ASP A 172 -29.45 13.82 -12.10
N ALA A 173 -28.36 14.18 -12.78
CA ALA A 173 -28.23 15.47 -13.46
C ALA A 173 -28.98 15.54 -14.81
N LEU A 174 -29.34 14.40 -15.40
CA LEU A 174 -30.03 14.30 -16.67
C LEU A 174 -31.55 14.09 -16.54
N GLY A 175 -32.05 13.73 -15.35
CA GLY A 175 -33.45 13.44 -15.07
C GLY A 175 -34.22 14.59 -14.52
#